data_3efd91a7390d5b800229745f77973da9
#
_entry.id   3efd91a7390d5b800229745f77973da9
#
_cell.length_a   1.000
_cell.length_b   1.000
_cell.length_c   1.000
_cell.angle_alpha   90.00
_cell.angle_beta   90.00
_cell.angle_gamma   90.00
#
_symmetry.space_group_name_H-M   'P 1'
#
loop_
_entity.id
_entity.type
_entity.pdbx_description
1 polymer ?
#
loop_
_entity_poly.entity_id
_entity_poly.type
_entity_poly.pdbx_seq_one_letter_code
_entity_poly.pdbx_strand_id
1 'polypeptide(L)'
;KYTGGTMGISAVPGSGKTHTLSALAAKLVEQMMTNKTSNPFNGTEREVLIVTFSNSAVSNFSARIAKFLSEKGLVPGIGYRVRTLHGMATDIVRGRAEGYGLDPDFNILDETAANMLLRRAVEQWAADDNAATFNRYIKKDIKEEKQKGILSGKWLDDITTVAGSVISQAKDYQLSPEMIADRLKSFPGEDFSLLRMVSSIYSRYQTMLRSYPALDFADLMFYAAQILENDPVYLNILQDRWPFILEDEAQDSSLIQEKVLRLLTKRNGNWVRVGDPNQAINETFTTA
;
A
#
# COMPACT_ATOMS: atom_id res chain seq x y z
N LYS A 1 21.47 10.09 -19.78
CA LYS A 1 21.12 8.77 -20.34
C LYS A 1 21.08 7.77 -19.20
N TYR A 2 19.89 7.22 -18.84
CA TYR A 2 19.78 6.24 -17.78
C TYR A 2 20.43 4.92 -18.20
N THR A 3 21.36 4.42 -17.40
CA THR A 3 22.13 3.19 -17.65
C THR A 3 21.92 2.12 -16.57
N GLY A 4 21.07 2.39 -15.59
CA GLY A 4 20.78 1.57 -14.40
C GLY A 4 21.03 2.33 -13.11
N GLY A 5 20.66 1.72 -12.00
CA GLY A 5 20.79 2.27 -10.65
C GLY A 5 19.54 3.03 -10.17
N THR A 6 19.60 3.56 -8.96
CA THR A 6 18.51 4.37 -8.39
C THR A 6 18.62 5.81 -8.89
N MET A 7 17.52 6.38 -9.38
CA MET A 7 17.46 7.75 -9.88
C MET A 7 16.18 8.44 -9.44
N GLY A 8 16.31 9.58 -8.76
CA GLY A 8 15.20 10.50 -8.48
C GLY A 8 15.11 11.60 -9.53
N ILE A 9 13.91 11.90 -9.99
CA ILE A 9 13.62 12.98 -10.94
C ILE A 9 12.60 13.92 -10.30
N SER A 10 13.05 15.13 -9.94
CA SER A 10 12.14 16.20 -9.51
C SER A 10 11.53 16.87 -10.75
N ALA A 11 10.22 16.93 -10.80
CA ALA A 11 9.52 17.45 -11.95
C ALA A 11 8.17 18.06 -11.56
N VAL A 12 7.99 19.34 -11.87
CA VAL A 12 6.72 20.07 -11.61
C VAL A 12 5.56 19.55 -12.47
N PRO A 13 4.31 19.82 -12.10
CA PRO A 13 3.14 19.48 -12.93
C PRO A 13 3.27 20.04 -14.36
N GLY A 14 2.84 19.25 -15.33
CA GLY A 14 2.89 19.66 -16.76
C GLY A 14 4.28 19.58 -17.41
N SER A 15 5.35 19.24 -16.70
CA SER A 15 6.73 19.13 -17.22
C SER A 15 6.96 17.93 -18.18
N GLY A 16 5.95 17.11 -18.41
CA GLY A 16 6.08 15.93 -19.27
C GLY A 16 6.56 14.67 -18.56
N LYS A 17 6.40 14.55 -17.23
CA LYS A 17 6.76 13.37 -16.41
C LYS A 17 6.33 12.05 -17.06
N THR A 18 5.03 11.91 -17.32
CA THR A 18 4.43 10.70 -17.94
C THR A 18 5.01 10.38 -19.32
N HIS A 19 5.28 11.39 -20.14
CA HIS A 19 5.90 11.20 -21.45
C HIS A 19 7.33 10.67 -21.31
N THR A 20 8.12 11.27 -20.43
CA THR A 20 9.52 10.90 -20.21
C THR A 20 9.64 9.48 -19.65
N LEU A 21 8.81 9.13 -18.64
CA LEU A 21 8.78 7.77 -18.08
C LEU A 21 8.33 6.74 -19.12
N SER A 22 7.31 7.05 -19.93
CA SER A 22 6.84 6.15 -20.98
C SER A 22 7.92 5.91 -22.06
N ALA A 23 8.64 6.96 -22.46
CA ALA A 23 9.75 6.85 -23.40
C ALA A 23 10.92 6.05 -22.81
N LEU A 24 11.22 6.23 -21.51
CA LEU A 24 12.23 5.45 -20.80
C LEU A 24 11.82 3.97 -20.73
N ALA A 25 10.57 3.68 -20.36
CA ALA A 25 10.05 2.30 -20.32
C ALA A 25 10.19 1.60 -21.68
N ALA A 26 9.75 2.24 -22.77
CA ALA A 26 9.88 1.69 -24.11
C ALA A 26 11.34 1.42 -24.51
N LYS A 27 12.26 2.31 -24.11
CA LYS A 27 13.68 2.12 -24.34
C LYS A 27 14.27 0.95 -23.55
N LEU A 28 13.88 0.79 -22.27
CA LEU A 28 14.33 -0.34 -21.45
C LEU A 28 13.79 -1.67 -21.98
N VAL A 29 12.53 -1.71 -22.46
CA VAL A 29 11.96 -2.88 -23.13
C VAL A 29 12.78 -3.23 -24.39
N GLU A 30 13.08 -2.26 -25.25
CA GLU A 30 13.93 -2.45 -26.44
C GLU A 30 15.30 -3.04 -26.06
N GLN A 31 15.96 -2.49 -25.04
CA GLN A 31 17.25 -2.99 -24.56
C GLN A 31 17.17 -4.42 -24.02
N MET A 32 16.12 -4.76 -23.26
CA MET A 32 15.93 -6.12 -22.75
C MET A 32 15.68 -7.12 -23.87
N MET A 33 14.94 -6.73 -24.92
CA MET A 33 14.68 -7.59 -26.07
C MET A 33 15.93 -7.79 -26.95
N THR A 34 16.76 -6.77 -27.08
CA THR A 34 18.01 -6.84 -27.86
C THR A 34 19.07 -7.68 -27.15
N ASN A 35 19.12 -7.63 -25.82
CA ASN A 35 20.09 -8.37 -24.99
C ASN A 35 19.66 -9.80 -24.65
N LYS A 36 18.61 -10.34 -25.30
CA LYS A 36 18.12 -11.73 -25.13
C LYS A 36 19.08 -12.85 -25.56
N THR A 37 20.39 -12.60 -25.61
CA THR A 37 21.42 -13.62 -25.96
C THR A 37 21.79 -14.57 -24.83
N SER A 38 21.19 -14.51 -23.64
CA SER A 38 21.58 -15.37 -22.52
C SER A 38 20.39 -15.89 -21.74
N ASN A 39 20.07 -17.13 -22.01
CA ASN A 39 19.26 -18.09 -21.28
C ASN A 39 17.77 -18.23 -21.64
N PRO A 40 17.44 -19.10 -22.65
CA PRO A 40 16.04 -19.43 -22.99
C PRO A 40 15.32 -20.32 -21.95
N PHE A 41 15.98 -20.72 -20.87
CA PHE A 41 15.46 -21.71 -19.93
C PHE A 41 14.92 -21.16 -18.61
N ASN A 42 15.09 -19.87 -18.30
CA ASN A 42 14.39 -19.27 -17.16
C ASN A 42 13.05 -18.69 -17.62
N GLY A 43 11.99 -19.48 -17.52
CA GLY A 43 10.63 -19.22 -17.99
C GLY A 43 9.90 -18.02 -17.37
N THR A 44 10.59 -17.05 -16.79
CA THR A 44 10.04 -15.77 -16.32
C THR A 44 10.22 -14.72 -17.40
N GLU A 45 9.11 -14.33 -18.03
CA GLU A 45 9.10 -13.14 -18.90
C GLU A 45 9.52 -11.92 -18.07
N ARG A 46 10.65 -11.31 -18.45
CA ARG A 46 11.13 -10.07 -17.82
C ARG A 46 10.32 -8.90 -18.33
N GLU A 47 9.87 -8.06 -17.41
CA GLU A 47 9.05 -6.89 -17.68
C GLU A 47 9.65 -5.65 -17.00
N VAL A 48 9.56 -4.49 -17.64
CA VAL A 48 9.70 -3.20 -16.95
C VAL A 48 8.39 -2.96 -16.20
N LEU A 49 8.45 -2.85 -14.87
CA LEU A 49 7.29 -2.52 -14.04
C LEU A 49 7.16 -0.99 -13.91
N ILE A 50 6.00 -0.46 -14.26
CA ILE A 50 5.64 0.94 -14.03
C ILE A 50 4.56 0.95 -12.96
N VAL A 51 4.78 1.68 -11.87
CA VAL A 51 3.83 1.84 -10.78
C VAL A 51 3.34 3.28 -10.70
N THR A 52 2.02 3.44 -10.47
CA THR A 52 1.35 4.73 -10.36
C THR A 52 0.19 4.65 -9.36
N PHE A 53 -0.47 5.77 -9.06
CA PHE A 53 -1.54 5.83 -8.05
C PHE A 53 -2.95 5.57 -8.59
N SER A 54 -3.22 5.79 -9.90
CA SER A 54 -4.57 5.71 -10.43
C SER A 54 -4.73 4.80 -11.65
N ASN A 55 -5.91 4.20 -11.80
CA ASN A 55 -6.24 3.39 -12.97
C ASN A 55 -6.24 4.20 -14.28
N SER A 56 -6.59 5.49 -14.21
CA SER A 56 -6.50 6.38 -15.37
C SER A 56 -5.06 6.58 -15.82
N ALA A 57 -4.12 6.72 -14.88
CA ALA A 57 -2.70 6.78 -15.20
C ALA A 57 -2.19 5.46 -15.78
N VAL A 58 -2.62 4.30 -15.28
CA VAL A 58 -2.29 2.98 -15.86
C VAL A 58 -2.66 2.92 -17.34
N SER A 59 -3.88 3.34 -17.70
CA SER A 59 -4.36 3.35 -19.08
C SER A 59 -3.54 4.31 -19.95
N ASN A 60 -3.25 5.51 -19.45
CA ASN A 60 -2.46 6.52 -20.15
C ASN A 60 -1.01 6.07 -20.41
N PHE A 61 -0.34 5.48 -19.39
CA PHE A 61 1.01 4.93 -19.56
C PHE A 61 1.02 3.80 -20.57
N SER A 62 0.08 2.84 -20.44
CA SER A 62 0.00 1.68 -21.33
C SER A 62 -0.15 2.11 -22.80
N ALA A 63 -1.05 3.06 -23.09
CA ALA A 63 -1.26 3.58 -24.44
C ALA A 63 -0.02 4.29 -25.00
N ARG A 64 0.66 5.10 -24.18
CA ARG A 64 1.88 5.82 -24.61
C ARG A 64 3.06 4.87 -24.86
N ILE A 65 3.28 3.91 -23.97
CA ILE A 65 4.35 2.92 -24.13
C ILE A 65 4.08 2.08 -25.37
N ALA A 66 2.85 1.62 -25.58
CA ALA A 66 2.45 0.87 -26.77
C ALA A 66 2.74 1.66 -28.05
N LYS A 67 2.43 2.97 -28.09
CA LYS A 67 2.75 3.85 -29.20
C LYS A 67 4.27 3.91 -29.47
N PHE A 68 5.09 4.17 -28.43
CA PHE A 68 6.55 4.23 -28.59
C PHE A 68 7.15 2.91 -29.05
N LEU A 69 6.62 1.77 -28.60
CA LEU A 69 7.08 0.44 -29.06
C LEU A 69 6.71 0.21 -30.52
N SER A 70 5.48 0.56 -30.92
CA SER A 70 5.04 0.46 -32.33
C SER A 70 5.89 1.29 -33.28
N GLU A 71 6.24 2.53 -32.88
CA GLU A 71 7.14 3.41 -33.67
C GLU A 71 8.53 2.81 -33.86
N LYS A 72 8.94 1.87 -32.98
CA LYS A 72 10.21 1.12 -33.06
C LYS A 72 10.07 -0.25 -33.71
N GLY A 73 8.90 -0.61 -34.23
CA GLY A 73 8.61 -1.92 -34.81
C GLY A 73 8.53 -3.06 -33.81
N LEU A 74 8.34 -2.76 -32.49
CA LEU A 74 8.18 -3.73 -31.42
C LEU A 74 6.68 -4.00 -31.15
N VAL A 75 6.39 -5.23 -30.70
CA VAL A 75 5.01 -5.65 -30.39
C VAL A 75 4.53 -4.96 -29.12
N PRO A 76 3.43 -4.19 -29.14
CA PRO A 76 2.84 -3.61 -27.96
C PRO A 76 2.34 -4.67 -26.97
N GLY A 77 2.39 -4.37 -25.68
CA GLY A 77 1.89 -5.25 -24.60
C GLY A 77 2.90 -6.28 -24.11
N ILE A 78 4.08 -6.37 -24.70
CA ILE A 78 5.14 -7.31 -24.31
C ILE A 78 6.32 -6.56 -23.67
N GLY A 79 6.89 -7.12 -22.60
CA GLY A 79 8.11 -6.64 -21.96
C GLY A 79 7.90 -5.49 -20.96
N TYR A 80 6.67 -5.08 -20.71
CA TYR A 80 6.34 -4.12 -19.68
C TYR A 80 5.01 -4.44 -18.99
N ARG A 81 4.86 -3.95 -17.79
CA ARG A 81 3.64 -4.04 -16.99
C ARG A 81 3.37 -2.72 -16.30
N VAL A 82 2.18 -2.17 -16.47
CA VAL A 82 1.73 -0.98 -15.76
C VAL A 82 0.71 -1.38 -14.70
N ARG A 83 0.91 -0.97 -13.46
CA ARG A 83 0.03 -1.27 -12.32
C ARG A 83 -0.12 -0.06 -11.41
N THR A 84 -1.24 0.00 -10.70
CA THR A 84 -1.27 0.80 -9.49
C THR A 84 -0.44 0.12 -8.40
N LEU A 85 0.03 0.88 -7.39
CA LEU A 85 0.73 0.31 -6.23
C LEU A 85 -0.11 -0.79 -5.56
N HIS A 86 -1.40 -0.56 -5.37
CA HIS A 86 -2.31 -1.56 -4.80
C HIS A 86 -2.53 -2.76 -5.73
N GLY A 87 -2.61 -2.54 -7.05
CA GLY A 87 -2.70 -3.63 -8.03
C GLY A 87 -1.44 -4.51 -8.04
N MET A 88 -0.26 -3.92 -7.92
CA MET A 88 1.00 -4.65 -7.74
C MET A 88 1.01 -5.45 -6.43
N ALA A 89 0.60 -4.82 -5.32
CA ALA A 89 0.50 -5.51 -4.03
C ALA A 89 -0.50 -6.68 -4.08
N THR A 90 -1.63 -6.51 -4.78
CA THR A 90 -2.60 -7.60 -5.01
C THR A 90 -1.97 -8.77 -5.74
N ASP A 91 -1.20 -8.51 -6.82
CA ASP A 91 -0.51 -9.56 -7.58
C ASP A 91 0.49 -10.31 -6.68
N ILE A 92 1.22 -9.60 -5.79
CA ILE A 92 2.17 -10.18 -4.83
C ILE A 92 1.43 -11.05 -3.80
N VAL A 93 0.39 -10.52 -3.16
CA VAL A 93 -0.35 -11.22 -2.10
C VAL A 93 -1.04 -12.47 -2.64
N ARG A 94 -1.73 -12.39 -3.78
CA ARG A 94 -2.37 -13.56 -4.40
C ARG A 94 -1.38 -14.66 -4.73
N GLY A 95 -0.16 -14.30 -5.12
CA GLY A 95 0.89 -15.29 -5.41
C GLY A 95 1.34 -16.12 -4.20
N ARG A 96 1.00 -15.74 -2.97
CA ARG A 96 1.39 -16.41 -1.71
C ARG A 96 0.30 -16.41 -0.63
N ALA A 97 -0.94 -16.16 -1.00
CA ALA A 97 -2.06 -15.99 -0.08
C ALA A 97 -2.20 -17.14 0.93
N GLU A 98 -2.18 -18.39 0.46
CA GLU A 98 -2.36 -19.60 1.29
C GLU A 98 -1.29 -19.70 2.38
N GLY A 99 -0.04 -19.34 2.09
CA GLY A 99 1.07 -19.36 3.05
C GLY A 99 0.89 -18.39 4.22
N TYR A 100 0.00 -17.43 4.07
CA TYR A 100 -0.32 -16.39 5.07
C TYR A 100 -1.75 -16.53 5.64
N GLY A 101 -2.41 -17.66 5.38
CA GLY A 101 -3.77 -17.93 5.85
C GLY A 101 -4.82 -17.03 5.21
N LEU A 102 -4.56 -16.55 4.01
CA LEU A 102 -5.46 -15.74 3.21
C LEU A 102 -6.11 -16.62 2.12
N ASP A 103 -7.36 -16.33 1.79
CA ASP A 103 -8.03 -16.90 0.63
C ASP A 103 -7.38 -16.31 -0.64
N PRO A 104 -6.92 -17.11 -1.63
CA PRO A 104 -6.38 -16.58 -2.89
C PRO A 104 -7.37 -15.70 -3.66
N ASP A 105 -8.67 -15.98 -3.51
CA ASP A 105 -9.76 -15.25 -4.14
C ASP A 105 -10.34 -14.14 -3.25
N PHE A 106 -9.56 -13.65 -2.28
CA PHE A 106 -10.01 -12.59 -1.38
C PHE A 106 -10.55 -11.37 -2.15
N ASN A 107 -11.57 -10.75 -1.57
CA ASN A 107 -12.13 -9.50 -2.05
C ASN A 107 -11.31 -8.30 -1.57
N ILE A 108 -11.22 -7.27 -2.40
CA ILE A 108 -10.62 -5.99 -2.00
C ILE A 108 -11.76 -5.03 -1.67
N LEU A 109 -11.78 -4.57 -0.42
CA LEU A 109 -12.75 -3.57 0.01
C LEU A 109 -12.30 -2.19 -0.43
N ASP A 110 -13.22 -1.45 -1.03
CA ASP A 110 -13.03 -0.01 -1.22
C ASP A 110 -13.12 0.73 0.12
N GLU A 111 -12.77 2.01 0.10
CA GLU A 111 -12.74 2.85 1.30
C GLU A 111 -14.12 2.90 2.00
N THR A 112 -15.21 2.93 1.24
CA THR A 112 -16.56 2.97 1.78
C THR A 112 -16.91 1.69 2.52
N ALA A 113 -16.67 0.53 1.91
CA ALA A 113 -16.93 -0.77 2.51
C ALA A 113 -16.01 -1.02 3.72
N ALA A 114 -14.75 -0.64 3.65
CA ALA A 114 -13.79 -0.72 4.76
C ALA A 114 -14.24 0.14 5.95
N ASN A 115 -14.67 1.39 5.71
CA ASN A 115 -15.19 2.28 6.74
C ASN A 115 -16.49 1.76 7.38
N MET A 116 -17.40 1.17 6.59
CA MET A 116 -18.61 0.55 7.12
C MET A 116 -18.27 -0.62 8.05
N LEU A 117 -17.29 -1.44 7.69
CA LEU A 117 -16.86 -2.58 8.50
C LEU A 117 -16.14 -2.10 9.77
N LEU A 118 -15.29 -1.08 9.68
CA LEU A 118 -14.64 -0.46 10.82
C LEU A 118 -15.67 0.13 11.79
N ARG A 119 -16.69 0.82 11.28
CA ARG A 119 -17.78 1.34 12.11
C ARG A 119 -18.48 0.22 12.90
N ARG A 120 -18.78 -0.91 12.25
CA ARG A 120 -19.34 -2.08 12.95
C ARG A 120 -18.42 -2.59 14.06
N ALA A 121 -17.11 -2.62 13.82
CA ALA A 121 -16.14 -3.01 14.85
C ALA A 121 -16.15 -2.04 16.04
N VAL A 122 -16.32 -0.73 15.78
CA VAL A 122 -16.48 0.31 16.83
C VAL A 122 -17.80 0.11 17.59
N GLU A 123 -18.91 -0.14 16.90
CA GLU A 123 -20.21 -0.37 17.52
C GLU A 123 -20.20 -1.60 18.43
N GLN A 124 -19.59 -2.70 17.99
CA GLN A 124 -19.42 -3.90 18.83
C GLN A 124 -18.52 -3.63 20.03
N TRP A 125 -17.42 -2.89 19.83
CA TRP A 125 -16.56 -2.50 20.94
C TRP A 125 -17.31 -1.66 21.98
N ALA A 126 -18.12 -0.71 21.53
CA ALA A 126 -18.90 0.16 22.41
C ALA A 126 -19.99 -0.60 23.18
N ALA A 127 -20.59 -1.64 22.57
CA ALA A 127 -21.63 -2.46 23.20
C ALA A 127 -21.10 -3.33 24.35
N ASP A 128 -19.81 -3.66 24.40
CA ASP A 128 -19.20 -4.52 25.40
C ASP A 128 -18.80 -3.77 26.70
N ASP A 129 -19.62 -2.85 27.19
CA ASP A 129 -19.40 -2.04 28.42
C ASP A 129 -18.13 -1.15 28.41
N ASN A 130 -17.44 -1.07 27.29
CA ASN A 130 -16.23 -0.25 27.17
C ASN A 130 -16.53 1.25 27.05
N ALA A 131 -17.77 1.62 26.72
CA ALA A 131 -18.19 3.02 26.59
C ALA A 131 -18.01 3.80 27.90
N ALA A 132 -18.17 3.15 29.08
CA ALA A 132 -17.94 3.78 30.39
C ALA A 132 -16.50 4.30 30.57
N THR A 133 -15.51 3.65 29.94
CA THR A 133 -14.11 4.05 29.98
C THR A 133 -13.90 5.46 29.37
N PHE A 134 -14.77 5.88 28.46
CA PHE A 134 -14.68 7.17 27.78
C PHE A 134 -15.55 8.27 28.40
N ASN A 135 -16.42 7.97 29.36
CA ASN A 135 -17.16 9.00 30.06
C ASN A 135 -16.25 10.06 30.70
N ARG A 136 -15.00 9.72 31.01
CA ARG A 136 -13.99 10.66 31.53
C ARG A 136 -13.49 11.67 30.50
N TYR A 137 -13.63 11.40 29.19
CA TYR A 137 -13.26 12.31 28.12
C TYR A 137 -14.41 13.22 27.68
N ILE A 138 -15.63 12.96 28.18
CA ILE A 138 -16.79 13.81 27.96
C ILE A 138 -16.75 14.94 28.99
N LYS A 139 -16.90 16.19 28.52
CA LYS A 139 -16.98 17.34 29.44
C LYS A 139 -18.08 17.13 30.47
N LYS A 140 -17.75 17.28 31.76
CA LYS A 140 -18.66 17.06 32.91
C LYS A 140 -19.88 17.99 32.93
N ASP A 141 -19.86 19.12 32.20
CA ASP A 141 -20.91 20.14 32.22
C ASP A 141 -21.97 19.96 31.11
N ILE A 142 -22.04 18.80 30.46
CA ILE A 142 -23.03 18.54 29.40
C ILE A 142 -24.27 17.90 30.01
N LYS A 143 -25.46 18.48 29.72
CA LYS A 143 -26.76 17.92 30.18
C LYS A 143 -26.91 16.47 29.70
N GLU A 144 -27.49 15.59 30.56
CA GLU A 144 -27.61 14.14 30.29
C GLU A 144 -28.25 13.77 28.96
N GLU A 145 -29.29 14.50 28.53
CA GLU A 145 -29.93 14.28 27.22
C GLU A 145 -28.95 14.51 26.03
N LYS A 146 -28.10 15.55 26.15
CA LYS A 146 -27.09 15.87 25.14
C LYS A 146 -25.95 14.87 25.19
N GLN A 147 -25.64 14.33 26.37
CA GLN A 147 -24.65 13.29 26.58
C GLN A 147 -25.08 11.96 25.95
N LYS A 148 -26.36 11.57 26.05
CA LYS A 148 -26.91 10.39 25.36
C LYS A 148 -26.89 10.55 23.84
N GLY A 149 -27.23 11.73 23.33
CA GLY A 149 -27.17 12.03 21.87
C GLY A 149 -25.73 12.03 21.32
N ILE A 150 -24.75 12.49 22.11
CA ILE A 150 -23.33 12.45 21.75
C ILE A 150 -22.85 11.00 21.71
N LEU A 151 -23.19 10.18 22.71
CA LEU A 151 -22.78 8.78 22.81
C LEU A 151 -23.40 7.88 21.74
N SER A 152 -24.58 8.21 21.20
CA SER A 152 -25.28 7.37 20.22
C SER A 152 -24.96 7.64 18.76
N GLY A 153 -24.37 8.78 18.42
CA GLY A 153 -24.15 9.19 17.03
C GLY A 153 -22.75 9.75 16.81
N LYS A 154 -22.57 11.05 17.08
CA LYS A 154 -21.31 11.77 16.75
C LYS A 154 -20.07 11.14 17.40
N TRP A 155 -20.20 10.60 18.59
CA TRP A 155 -19.12 9.93 19.30
C TRP A 155 -18.59 8.68 18.59
N LEU A 156 -19.50 7.85 18.07
CA LEU A 156 -19.11 6.66 17.30
C LEU A 156 -18.43 7.05 15.98
N ASP A 157 -18.85 8.17 15.37
CA ASP A 157 -18.20 8.71 14.17
C ASP A 157 -16.78 9.20 14.48
N ASP A 158 -16.61 9.94 15.59
CA ASP A 158 -15.31 10.44 16.02
C ASP A 158 -14.35 9.28 16.37
N ILE A 159 -14.83 8.25 17.11
CA ILE A 159 -14.04 7.04 17.37
C ILE A 159 -13.66 6.31 16.09
N THR A 160 -14.61 6.16 15.15
CA THR A 160 -14.36 5.49 13.87
C THR A 160 -13.26 6.22 13.11
N THR A 161 -13.30 7.55 13.06
CA THR A 161 -12.29 8.37 12.40
C THR A 161 -10.91 8.21 13.05
N VAL A 162 -10.84 8.32 14.38
CA VAL A 162 -9.59 8.16 15.13
C VAL A 162 -9.03 6.73 14.98
N ALA A 163 -9.89 5.72 15.15
CA ALA A 163 -9.48 4.33 15.00
C ALA A 163 -8.97 4.06 13.57
N GLY A 164 -9.68 4.55 12.55
CA GLY A 164 -9.26 4.40 11.16
C GLY A 164 -7.88 5.00 10.88
N SER A 165 -7.64 6.23 11.36
CA SER A 165 -6.35 6.89 11.20
C SER A 165 -5.21 6.14 11.88
N VAL A 166 -5.42 5.71 13.13
CA VAL A 166 -4.39 4.97 13.90
C VAL A 166 -4.17 3.56 13.32
N ILE A 167 -5.22 2.86 12.89
CA ILE A 167 -5.11 1.54 12.27
C ILE A 167 -4.35 1.64 10.94
N SER A 168 -4.67 2.63 10.10
CA SER A 168 -3.95 2.88 8.85
C SER A 168 -2.46 3.12 9.11
N GLN A 169 -2.14 3.98 10.08
CA GLN A 169 -0.76 4.24 10.47
C GLN A 169 -0.08 2.99 11.05
N ALA A 170 -0.78 2.22 11.89
CA ALA A 170 -0.25 0.97 12.44
C ALA A 170 0.12 -0.02 11.33
N LYS A 171 -0.74 -0.17 10.30
CA LYS A 171 -0.46 -1.01 9.14
C LYS A 171 0.74 -0.50 8.34
N ASP A 172 0.88 0.82 8.19
CA ASP A 172 2.01 1.44 7.51
C ASP A 172 3.35 1.17 8.22
N TYR A 173 3.33 1.09 9.56
CA TYR A 173 4.46 0.64 10.39
C TYR A 173 4.53 -0.87 10.60
N GLN A 174 3.74 -1.66 9.91
CA GLN A 174 3.63 -3.13 10.04
C GLN A 174 3.34 -3.60 11.47
N LEU A 175 2.53 -2.86 12.21
CA LEU A 175 2.09 -3.24 13.56
C LEU A 175 0.73 -3.94 13.51
N SER A 176 0.71 -5.22 13.89
CA SER A 176 -0.55 -5.96 14.08
C SER A 176 -1.24 -5.55 15.40
N PRO A 177 -2.56 -5.82 15.57
CA PRO A 177 -3.24 -5.55 16.84
C PRO A 177 -2.60 -6.29 18.01
N GLU A 178 -2.09 -7.52 17.81
CA GLU A 178 -1.40 -8.32 18.82
C GLU A 178 -0.07 -7.67 19.23
N MET A 179 0.72 -7.19 18.29
CA MET A 179 1.97 -6.48 18.56
C MET A 179 1.74 -5.20 19.37
N ILE A 180 0.68 -4.45 19.06
CA ILE A 180 0.30 -3.25 19.82
C ILE A 180 -0.11 -3.65 21.24
N ALA A 181 -0.98 -4.66 21.39
CA ALA A 181 -1.44 -5.14 22.68
C ALA A 181 -0.28 -5.63 23.56
N ASP A 182 0.67 -6.36 23.00
CA ASP A 182 1.85 -6.85 23.72
C ASP A 182 2.78 -5.72 24.17
N ARG A 183 3.03 -4.73 23.31
CA ARG A 183 3.80 -3.55 23.70
C ARG A 183 3.14 -2.78 24.84
N LEU A 184 1.81 -2.64 24.84
CA LEU A 184 1.07 -1.94 25.88
C LEU A 184 1.14 -2.64 27.25
N LYS A 185 1.41 -3.96 27.31
CA LYS A 185 1.65 -4.69 28.57
C LYS A 185 2.96 -4.25 29.23
N SER A 186 3.94 -3.81 28.46
CA SER A 186 5.24 -3.35 28.97
C SER A 186 5.17 -1.99 29.67
N PHE A 187 4.03 -1.28 29.61
CA PHE A 187 3.81 0.04 30.20
C PHE A 187 2.56 0.06 31.10
N PRO A 188 2.56 -0.69 32.22
CA PRO A 188 1.36 -0.89 33.04
C PRO A 188 0.91 0.35 33.82
N GLY A 189 1.75 1.36 34.00
CA GLY A 189 1.48 2.56 34.79
C GLY A 189 1.06 3.79 33.98
N GLU A 190 1.06 3.72 32.64
CA GLU A 190 0.77 4.86 31.80
C GLU A 190 -0.66 4.84 31.25
N ASP A 191 -1.26 6.03 31.04
CA ASP A 191 -2.62 6.16 30.52
C ASP A 191 -2.64 6.05 28.99
N PHE A 192 -2.50 4.83 28.49
CA PHE A 192 -2.67 4.50 27.07
C PHE A 192 -4.09 4.01 26.74
N SER A 193 -5.09 4.50 27.43
CA SER A 193 -6.48 4.05 27.24
C SER A 193 -6.98 4.20 25.81
N LEU A 194 -6.58 5.26 25.10
CA LEU A 194 -6.91 5.46 23.70
C LEU A 194 -6.26 4.37 22.79
N LEU A 195 -5.00 4.07 23.00
CA LEU A 195 -4.32 3.00 22.24
C LEU A 195 -4.87 1.61 22.56
N ARG A 196 -5.25 1.35 23.81
CA ARG A 196 -5.91 0.08 24.20
C ARG A 196 -7.27 -0.06 23.51
N MET A 197 -8.06 1.00 23.43
CA MET A 197 -9.29 1.06 22.68
C MET A 197 -9.05 0.72 21.22
N VAL A 198 -8.15 1.46 20.56
CA VAL A 198 -7.88 1.27 19.12
C VAL A 198 -7.33 -0.13 18.86
N SER A 199 -6.46 -0.67 19.71
CA SER A 199 -5.96 -2.05 19.58
C SER A 199 -7.09 -3.08 19.64
N SER A 200 -8.07 -2.90 20.53
CA SER A 200 -9.25 -3.77 20.64
C SER A 200 -10.16 -3.64 19.39
N ILE A 201 -10.42 -2.42 18.92
CA ILE A 201 -11.19 -2.17 17.69
C ILE A 201 -10.48 -2.76 16.49
N TYR A 202 -9.17 -2.60 16.39
CA TYR A 202 -8.35 -3.13 15.30
C TYR A 202 -8.42 -4.67 15.24
N SER A 203 -8.31 -5.34 16.39
CA SER A 203 -8.48 -6.81 16.47
C SER A 203 -9.85 -7.27 15.95
N ARG A 204 -10.93 -6.57 16.33
CA ARG A 204 -12.29 -6.85 15.85
C ARG A 204 -12.43 -6.61 14.37
N TYR A 205 -11.90 -5.50 13.87
CA TYR A 205 -11.89 -5.15 12.47
C TYR A 205 -11.18 -6.22 11.62
N GLN A 206 -10.00 -6.66 12.05
CA GLN A 206 -9.26 -7.74 11.38
C GLN A 206 -10.01 -9.08 11.41
N THR A 207 -10.68 -9.39 12.53
CA THR A 207 -11.52 -10.59 12.63
C THR A 207 -12.69 -10.54 11.65
N MET A 208 -13.34 -9.38 11.50
CA MET A 208 -14.42 -9.20 10.52
C MET A 208 -13.91 -9.34 9.08
N LEU A 209 -12.78 -8.72 8.73
CA LEU A 209 -12.17 -8.85 7.40
C LEU A 209 -11.91 -10.32 7.04
N ARG A 210 -11.33 -11.09 7.98
CA ARG A 210 -11.10 -12.53 7.78
C ARG A 210 -12.38 -13.34 7.61
N SER A 211 -13.47 -12.94 8.30
CA SER A 211 -14.77 -13.63 8.18
C SER A 211 -15.43 -13.42 6.81
N TYR A 212 -15.09 -12.37 6.08
CA TYR A 212 -15.60 -12.04 4.75
C TYR A 212 -14.60 -12.30 3.61
N PRO A 213 -13.61 -13.19 3.76
CA PRO A 213 -12.36 -13.28 2.98
C PRO A 213 -12.04 -11.99 2.22
N ALA A 214 -11.72 -10.92 2.96
CA ALA A 214 -11.52 -9.60 2.40
C ALA A 214 -10.29 -8.89 2.99
N LEU A 215 -9.67 -8.05 2.19
CA LEU A 215 -8.58 -7.15 2.60
C LEU A 215 -8.94 -5.71 2.22
N ASP A 216 -8.56 -4.76 3.04
CA ASP A 216 -8.54 -3.36 2.65
C ASP A 216 -7.22 -2.99 1.93
N PHE A 217 -7.12 -1.78 1.39
CA PHE A 217 -5.92 -1.34 0.67
C PHE A 217 -4.66 -1.32 1.55
N ALA A 218 -4.79 -0.99 2.83
CA ALA A 218 -3.65 -0.99 3.74
C ALA A 218 -3.20 -2.42 4.09
N ASP A 219 -4.13 -3.38 4.18
CA ASP A 219 -3.80 -4.80 4.35
C ASP A 219 -3.01 -5.34 3.16
N LEU A 220 -3.37 -4.96 1.92
CA LEU A 220 -2.62 -5.39 0.74
C LEU A 220 -1.14 -5.01 0.84
N MET A 221 -0.86 -3.76 1.23
CA MET A 221 0.52 -3.30 1.39
C MET A 221 1.22 -3.99 2.57
N PHE A 222 0.50 -4.17 3.68
CA PHE A 222 1.00 -4.87 4.86
C PHE A 222 1.42 -6.31 4.54
N TYR A 223 0.53 -7.08 3.91
CA TYR A 223 0.83 -8.46 3.53
C TYR A 223 1.88 -8.55 2.42
N ALA A 224 1.85 -7.65 1.43
CA ALA A 224 2.89 -7.61 0.40
C ALA A 224 4.29 -7.41 1.01
N ALA A 225 4.44 -6.49 1.96
CA ALA A 225 5.70 -6.27 2.66
C ALA A 225 6.11 -7.50 3.46
N GLN A 226 5.20 -8.11 4.24
CA GLN A 226 5.47 -9.33 5.01
C GLN A 226 5.91 -10.50 4.13
N ILE A 227 5.22 -10.72 3.00
CA ILE A 227 5.54 -11.80 2.05
C ILE A 227 6.95 -11.61 1.50
N LEU A 228 7.28 -10.40 1.05
CA LEU A 228 8.59 -10.11 0.47
C LEU A 228 9.73 -10.20 1.49
N GLU A 229 9.47 -9.93 2.77
CA GLU A 229 10.45 -10.06 3.84
C GLU A 229 10.69 -11.51 4.25
N ASN A 230 9.65 -12.34 4.24
CA ASN A 230 9.69 -13.69 4.79
C ASN A 230 9.83 -14.80 3.73
N ASP A 231 9.61 -14.50 2.44
CA ASP A 231 9.81 -15.44 1.32
C ASP A 231 10.89 -14.93 0.36
N PRO A 232 12.18 -15.16 0.67
CA PRO A 232 13.27 -14.70 -0.19
C PRO A 232 13.30 -15.40 -1.56
N VAL A 233 12.72 -16.59 -1.69
CA VAL A 233 12.62 -17.30 -2.97
C VAL A 233 11.65 -16.58 -3.88
N TYR A 234 10.48 -16.24 -3.37
CA TYR A 234 9.48 -15.48 -4.12
C TYR A 234 9.95 -14.07 -4.45
N LEU A 235 10.59 -13.39 -3.50
CA LEU A 235 11.21 -12.09 -3.74
C LEU A 235 12.20 -12.16 -4.91
N ASN A 236 13.07 -13.16 -4.96
CA ASN A 236 14.02 -13.34 -6.05
C ASN A 236 13.31 -13.55 -7.41
N ILE A 237 12.22 -14.33 -7.44
CA ILE A 237 11.42 -14.54 -8.65
C ILE A 237 10.86 -13.19 -9.17
N LEU A 238 10.33 -12.36 -8.26
CA LEU A 238 9.79 -11.05 -8.63
C LEU A 238 10.87 -10.06 -9.07
N GLN A 239 12.04 -10.09 -8.42
CA GLN A 239 13.20 -9.27 -8.82
C GLN A 239 13.76 -9.68 -10.18
N ASP A 240 13.69 -10.96 -10.55
CA ASP A 240 14.05 -11.44 -11.88
C ASP A 240 13.02 -11.04 -12.93
N ARG A 241 11.73 -11.09 -12.55
CA ARG A 241 10.62 -10.67 -13.40
C ARG A 241 10.63 -9.17 -13.67
N TRP A 242 10.91 -8.35 -12.64
CA TRP A 242 10.89 -6.89 -12.72
C TRP A 242 12.30 -6.29 -12.49
N PRO A 243 13.21 -6.44 -13.47
CA PRO A 243 14.58 -5.92 -13.35
C PRO A 243 14.67 -4.39 -13.30
N PHE A 244 13.63 -3.69 -13.73
CA PHE A 244 13.49 -2.23 -13.67
C PHE A 244 12.13 -1.86 -13.13
N ILE A 245 12.11 -0.94 -12.16
CA ILE A 245 10.89 -0.36 -11.60
C ILE A 245 10.90 1.16 -11.82
N LEU A 246 9.83 1.67 -12.42
CA LEU A 246 9.60 3.10 -12.65
C LEU A 246 8.40 3.53 -11.81
N GLU A 247 8.58 4.48 -10.91
CA GLU A 247 7.57 5.00 -9.99
C GLU A 247 7.17 6.41 -10.40
N ASP A 248 5.88 6.62 -10.66
CA ASP A 248 5.28 7.94 -10.91
C ASP A 248 4.62 8.47 -9.65
N GLU A 249 4.60 9.79 -9.49
CA GLU A 249 4.08 10.53 -8.32
C GLU A 249 4.68 10.02 -6.98
N ALA A 250 5.99 9.76 -6.97
CA ALA A 250 6.69 9.16 -5.83
C ALA A 250 6.57 9.94 -4.52
N GLN A 251 6.17 11.22 -4.56
CA GLN A 251 5.91 12.04 -3.39
C GLN A 251 4.69 11.59 -2.58
N ASP A 252 3.77 10.83 -3.19
CA ASP A 252 2.54 10.37 -2.55
C ASP A 252 2.68 8.98 -1.91
N SER A 253 3.84 8.33 -2.09
CA SER A 253 4.10 7.00 -1.53
C SER A 253 4.22 7.03 -0.01
N SER A 254 3.51 6.12 0.68
CA SER A 254 3.67 5.89 2.11
C SER A 254 4.94 5.09 2.45
N LEU A 255 5.31 5.03 3.74
CA LEU A 255 6.49 4.29 4.22
C LEU A 255 6.48 2.82 3.78
N ILE A 256 5.35 2.14 3.92
CA ILE A 256 5.24 0.73 3.55
C ILE A 256 5.28 0.52 2.03
N GLN A 257 4.70 1.45 1.26
CA GLN A 257 4.76 1.42 -0.20
C GLN A 257 6.20 1.57 -0.70
N GLU A 258 6.93 2.53 -0.15
CA GLU A 258 8.36 2.68 -0.43
C GLU A 258 9.15 1.44 -0.02
N LYS A 259 8.86 0.85 1.14
CA LYS A 259 9.51 -0.37 1.63
C LYS A 259 9.32 -1.53 0.65
N VAL A 260 8.11 -1.75 0.15
CA VAL A 260 7.81 -2.80 -0.85
C VAL A 260 8.62 -2.58 -2.12
N LEU A 261 8.66 -1.36 -2.66
CA LEU A 261 9.45 -1.04 -3.85
C LEU A 261 10.96 -1.19 -3.61
N ARG A 262 11.44 -0.80 -2.44
CA ARG A 262 12.84 -0.95 -2.03
C ARG A 262 13.25 -2.43 -1.94
N LEU A 263 12.38 -3.30 -1.41
CA LEU A 263 12.61 -4.75 -1.39
C LEU A 263 12.70 -5.31 -2.82
N LEU A 264 11.77 -4.96 -3.68
CA LEU A 264 11.75 -5.41 -5.09
C LEU A 264 12.97 -4.95 -5.87
N THR A 265 13.52 -3.77 -5.57
CA THR A 265 14.68 -3.20 -6.29
C THR A 265 16.02 -3.52 -5.65
N LYS A 266 16.04 -4.11 -4.44
CA LYS A 266 17.26 -4.29 -3.62
C LYS A 266 18.40 -5.00 -4.36
N ARG A 267 18.11 -6.02 -5.14
CA ARG A 267 19.14 -6.81 -5.86
C ARG A 267 19.64 -6.13 -7.13
N ASN A 268 18.73 -5.57 -7.91
CA ASN A 268 19.02 -4.99 -9.22
C ASN A 268 19.40 -3.52 -9.16
N GLY A 269 18.98 -2.81 -8.10
CA GLY A 269 19.22 -1.39 -7.88
C GLY A 269 18.52 -0.46 -8.86
N ASN A 270 17.74 -0.97 -9.81
CA ASN A 270 17.17 -0.21 -10.93
C ASN A 270 15.79 0.36 -10.56
N TRP A 271 15.80 1.49 -9.88
CA TRP A 271 14.60 2.19 -9.43
C TRP A 271 14.61 3.65 -9.85
N VAL A 272 13.70 4.02 -10.72
CA VAL A 272 13.50 5.42 -11.14
C VAL A 272 12.25 5.96 -10.47
N ARG A 273 12.41 7.01 -9.69
CA ARG A 273 11.35 7.70 -8.95
C ARG A 273 11.12 9.07 -9.58
N VAL A 274 9.90 9.36 -9.96
CA VAL A 274 9.53 10.70 -10.50
C VAL A 274 8.44 11.29 -9.62
N GLY A 275 8.66 12.52 -9.19
CA GLY A 275 7.73 13.22 -8.33
C GLY A 275 8.01 14.70 -8.22
N ASP A 276 7.11 15.44 -7.57
CA ASP A 276 7.28 16.84 -7.22
C ASP A 276 7.45 16.97 -5.71
N PRO A 277 8.67 17.20 -5.19
CA PRO A 277 8.89 17.33 -3.75
C PRO A 277 8.12 18.48 -3.10
N ASN A 278 7.69 19.49 -3.88
CA ASN A 278 6.87 20.59 -3.37
C ASN A 278 5.39 20.20 -3.17
N GLN A 279 4.96 19.05 -3.70
CA GLN A 279 3.61 18.49 -3.55
C GLN A 279 3.60 17.27 -2.62
N ALA A 280 4.72 16.95 -1.98
CA ALA A 280 4.80 15.81 -1.07
C ALA A 280 3.80 15.94 0.09
N ILE A 281 2.89 14.97 0.19
CA ILE A 281 1.98 14.82 1.32
C ILE A 281 2.67 14.02 2.43
N ASN A 282 3.59 13.13 2.06
CA ASN A 282 4.36 12.28 2.96
C ASN A 282 5.85 12.68 2.96
N GLU A 283 6.52 12.57 4.11
CA GLU A 283 7.93 12.95 4.29
C GLU A 283 8.92 12.02 3.55
N THR A 284 8.47 10.89 3.03
CA THR A 284 9.32 9.84 2.45
C THR A 284 10.13 10.28 1.23
N PHE A 285 9.65 11.25 0.46
CA PHE A 285 10.33 11.71 -0.74
C PHE A 285 11.45 12.73 -0.45
N THR A 286 11.41 13.40 0.72
CA THR A 286 12.35 14.48 1.08
C THR A 286 13.56 14.00 1.86
N THR A 287 13.58 12.75 2.33
CA THR A 287 14.65 12.17 3.19
C THR A 287 15.54 11.15 2.46
N ALA A 288 15.42 11.01 1.15
CA ALA A 288 16.20 10.04 0.35
C ALA A 288 17.44 10.67 -0.28
#